data_fe28c6dceab7a30fc0cc86e9667c0cb7
#
_entry.id   fe28c6dceab7a30fc0cc86e9667c0cb7
#
_cell.length_a   1.000
_cell.length_b   1.000
_cell.length_c   1.000
_cell.angle_alpha   90.00
_cell.angle_beta   90.00
_cell.angle_gamma   90.00
#
_symmetry.space_group_name_H-M   'P 1'
#
loop_
_entity.id
_entity.type
_entity.pdbx_description
1 polymer ?
#
loop_
_entity_poly.entity_id
_entity_poly.type
_entity_poly.pdbx_seq_one_letter_code
_entity_poly.pdbx_strand_id
1 'polypeptide(L)'
;MNKEEELIDRLIDLAFAEDIGDGDHTTLSCIPATAMGKSKLLIKEPGILAGIEIAKEVFRRFDPTMKVEVFINDGTAVKPGDVAMIVEGKIQSLLQTERLMLNIMQRMSGIATMTHKYAEQLKGTNTRVLDTRKTTPGMRILEKMAVKIGGGVNHRIGLFDMILLKDNHVDFAGGIDKAINRAKEYCKEKGKDLKIEIEVRNFDELQQVLDLGGVDRI
;
A
#
# COMPACT_ATOMS: atom_id res chain seq x y z
N MET A 1 3.64 -18.10 -2.74
CA MET A 1 2.93 -16.85 -2.37
C MET A 1 3.83 -16.09 -1.44
N ASN A 2 4.14 -14.85 -1.74
CA ASN A 2 4.94 -14.03 -0.83
C ASN A 2 4.04 -13.47 0.29
N LYS A 3 4.63 -12.94 1.34
CA LYS A 3 3.89 -12.44 2.50
C LYS A 3 2.96 -11.25 2.18
N GLU A 4 3.30 -10.46 1.18
CA GLU A 4 2.48 -9.32 0.75
C GLU A 4 1.22 -9.81 0.03
N GLU A 5 1.36 -10.79 -0.86
CA GLU A 5 0.22 -11.44 -1.53
C GLU A 5 -0.74 -12.06 -0.52
N GLU A 6 -0.22 -12.79 0.48
CA GLU A 6 -1.04 -13.37 1.56
C GLU A 6 -1.84 -12.29 2.33
N LEU A 7 -1.23 -11.13 2.61
CA LEU A 7 -1.92 -10.05 3.31
C LEU A 7 -2.99 -9.38 2.44
N ILE A 8 -2.77 -9.25 1.14
CA ILE A 8 -3.77 -8.77 0.18
C ILE A 8 -4.95 -9.73 0.12
N ASP A 9 -4.68 -11.02 0.00
CA ASP A 9 -5.71 -12.06 -0.04
C ASP A 9 -6.59 -12.02 1.21
N ARG A 10 -5.99 -11.97 2.39
CA ARG A 10 -6.73 -11.87 3.66
C ARG A 10 -7.57 -10.61 3.77
N LEU A 11 -7.06 -9.47 3.25
CA LEU A 11 -7.81 -8.22 3.21
C LEU A 11 -9.05 -8.34 2.33
N ILE A 12 -8.91 -8.92 1.14
CA ILE A 12 -10.03 -9.10 0.20
C ILE A 12 -11.06 -10.08 0.79
N ASP A 13 -10.62 -11.19 1.39
CA ASP A 13 -11.52 -12.15 2.03
C ASP A 13 -12.30 -11.53 3.20
N LEU A 14 -11.62 -10.75 4.05
CA LEU A 14 -12.27 -10.03 5.14
C LEU A 14 -13.28 -9.02 4.62
N ALA A 15 -12.93 -8.27 3.57
CA ALA A 15 -13.82 -7.28 3.00
C ALA A 15 -15.06 -7.90 2.34
N PHE A 16 -14.94 -9.04 1.68
CA PHE A 16 -16.10 -9.79 1.18
C PHE A 16 -16.97 -10.31 2.32
N ALA A 17 -16.37 -10.82 3.38
CA ALA A 17 -17.12 -11.28 4.55
C ALA A 17 -17.87 -10.13 5.24
N GLU A 18 -17.28 -8.92 5.28
CA GLU A 18 -17.87 -7.72 5.88
C GLU A 18 -19.04 -7.17 5.04
N ASP A 19 -18.88 -7.08 3.71
CA ASP A 19 -19.81 -6.37 2.83
C ASP A 19 -20.92 -7.28 2.29
N ILE A 20 -20.63 -8.55 2.06
CA ILE A 20 -21.58 -9.48 1.43
C ILE A 20 -22.23 -10.41 2.45
N GLY A 21 -21.48 -10.87 3.48
CA GLY A 21 -21.99 -11.79 4.50
C GLY A 21 -22.56 -13.07 3.88
N ASP A 22 -23.85 -13.33 4.12
CA ASP A 22 -24.60 -14.47 3.58
C ASP A 22 -25.26 -14.19 2.22
N GLY A 23 -25.07 -12.98 1.66
CA GLY A 23 -25.48 -12.63 0.30
C GLY A 23 -25.97 -11.18 0.14
N ASP A 24 -25.78 -10.63 -1.05
CA ASP A 24 -26.41 -9.37 -1.47
C ASP A 24 -27.87 -9.64 -1.83
N HIS A 25 -28.74 -9.56 -0.84
CA HIS A 25 -30.17 -9.88 -0.99
C HIS A 25 -30.87 -9.00 -2.03
N THR A 26 -30.43 -7.76 -2.22
CA THR A 26 -30.99 -6.88 -3.25
C THR A 26 -30.69 -7.42 -4.65
N THR A 27 -29.43 -7.67 -4.92
CA THR A 27 -28.99 -8.21 -6.21
C THR A 27 -29.58 -9.60 -6.46
N LEU A 28 -29.51 -10.48 -5.46
CA LEU A 28 -29.99 -11.86 -5.60
C LEU A 28 -31.51 -11.95 -5.81
N SER A 29 -32.29 -11.02 -5.24
CA SER A 29 -33.74 -10.99 -5.41
C SER A 29 -34.20 -10.40 -6.75
N CYS A 30 -33.44 -9.43 -7.29
CA CYS A 30 -33.87 -8.65 -8.46
C CYS A 30 -33.25 -9.09 -9.78
N ILE A 31 -32.04 -9.68 -9.75
CA ILE A 31 -31.25 -9.96 -10.95
C ILE A 31 -31.19 -11.47 -11.19
N PRO A 32 -31.60 -11.96 -12.39
CA PRO A 32 -31.45 -13.37 -12.72
C PRO A 32 -29.99 -13.83 -12.68
N ALA A 33 -29.71 -15.01 -12.11
CA ALA A 33 -28.36 -15.56 -11.98
C ALA A 33 -27.62 -15.74 -13.31
N THR A 34 -28.35 -15.83 -14.43
CA THR A 34 -27.80 -15.97 -15.80
C THR A 34 -27.61 -14.64 -16.52
N ALA A 35 -28.04 -13.53 -15.93
CA ALA A 35 -27.95 -12.22 -16.56
C ALA A 35 -26.48 -11.77 -16.70
N MET A 36 -26.09 -11.43 -17.92
CA MET A 36 -24.76 -10.97 -18.27
C MET A 36 -24.76 -9.46 -18.55
N GLY A 37 -23.67 -8.79 -18.22
CA GLY A 37 -23.55 -7.36 -18.44
C GLY A 37 -22.14 -6.87 -18.50
N LYS A 38 -22.00 -5.56 -18.67
CA LYS A 38 -20.71 -4.83 -18.68
C LYS A 38 -20.80 -3.61 -17.79
N SER A 39 -19.75 -3.36 -17.01
CA SER A 39 -19.56 -2.12 -16.27
C SER A 39 -18.30 -1.40 -16.72
N LYS A 40 -18.27 -0.07 -16.53
CA LYS A 40 -17.13 0.79 -16.87
C LYS A 40 -16.63 1.49 -15.63
N LEU A 41 -15.32 1.45 -15.39
CA LEU A 41 -14.69 2.34 -14.42
C LEU A 41 -14.47 3.70 -15.05
N LEU A 42 -15.32 4.65 -14.67
CA LEU A 42 -15.28 6.02 -15.19
C LEU A 42 -14.61 6.94 -14.17
N ILE A 43 -13.59 7.67 -14.61
CA ILE A 43 -12.88 8.66 -13.79
C ILE A 43 -13.76 9.90 -13.60
N LYS A 44 -13.87 10.36 -12.34
CA LYS A 44 -14.68 11.53 -11.97
C LYS A 44 -13.85 12.75 -11.59
N GLU A 45 -12.60 12.55 -11.15
CA GLU A 45 -11.70 13.60 -10.71
C GLU A 45 -10.30 13.40 -11.30
N PRO A 46 -9.51 14.48 -11.50
CA PRO A 46 -8.15 14.36 -11.96
C PRO A 46 -7.23 13.81 -10.87
N GLY A 47 -6.26 12.99 -11.26
CA GLY A 47 -5.30 12.41 -10.30
C GLY A 47 -4.38 11.38 -10.94
N ILE A 48 -3.73 10.61 -10.10
CA ILE A 48 -2.93 9.44 -10.49
C ILE A 48 -3.75 8.19 -10.19
N LEU A 49 -4.02 7.40 -11.22
CA LEU A 49 -4.75 6.14 -11.07
C LEU A 49 -3.90 5.12 -10.33
N ALA A 50 -4.50 4.43 -9.35
CA ALA A 50 -3.84 3.36 -8.62
C ALA A 50 -4.84 2.30 -8.14
N GLY A 51 -4.44 1.02 -8.20
CA GLY A 51 -5.20 -0.11 -7.72
C GLY A 51 -5.82 -0.99 -8.82
N ILE A 52 -5.44 -0.82 -10.08
CA ILE A 52 -5.91 -1.66 -11.20
C ILE A 52 -5.60 -3.14 -10.95
N GLU A 53 -4.37 -3.46 -10.53
CA GLU A 53 -3.99 -4.87 -10.29
C GLU A 53 -4.76 -5.46 -9.11
N ILE A 54 -5.04 -4.66 -8.08
CA ILE A 54 -5.86 -5.12 -6.93
C ILE A 54 -7.32 -5.29 -7.35
N ALA A 55 -7.85 -4.39 -8.17
CA ALA A 55 -9.21 -4.54 -8.71
C ALA A 55 -9.37 -5.83 -9.52
N LYS A 56 -8.39 -6.17 -10.37
CA LYS A 56 -8.36 -7.44 -11.12
C LYS A 56 -8.38 -8.65 -10.15
N GLU A 57 -7.63 -8.57 -9.05
CA GLU A 57 -7.59 -9.62 -8.05
C GLU A 57 -8.94 -9.75 -7.31
N VAL A 58 -9.59 -8.65 -6.96
CA VAL A 58 -10.95 -8.65 -6.39
C VAL A 58 -11.93 -9.38 -7.31
N PHE A 59 -11.95 -9.05 -8.59
CA PHE A 59 -12.83 -9.71 -9.56
C PHE A 59 -12.51 -11.20 -9.70
N ARG A 60 -11.24 -11.54 -9.90
CA ARG A 60 -10.79 -12.93 -10.06
C ARG A 60 -11.15 -13.83 -8.87
N ARG A 61 -11.02 -13.29 -7.66
CA ARG A 61 -11.33 -14.06 -6.44
C ARG A 61 -12.82 -14.25 -6.24
N PHE A 62 -13.63 -13.29 -6.63
CA PHE A 62 -15.09 -13.37 -6.50
C PHE A 62 -15.71 -14.25 -7.58
N ASP A 63 -15.39 -13.99 -8.83
CA ASP A 63 -15.88 -14.76 -9.97
C ASP A 63 -14.80 -14.81 -11.08
N PRO A 64 -14.03 -15.92 -11.18
CA PRO A 64 -12.94 -16.04 -12.15
C PRO A 64 -13.40 -16.06 -13.61
N THR A 65 -14.71 -16.07 -13.87
CA THR A 65 -15.26 -16.01 -15.23
C THR A 65 -15.38 -14.56 -15.74
N MET A 66 -15.23 -13.56 -14.87
CA MET A 66 -15.26 -12.14 -15.24
C MET A 66 -14.07 -11.79 -16.16
N LYS A 67 -14.34 -11.02 -17.20
CA LYS A 67 -13.32 -10.52 -18.14
C LYS A 67 -13.05 -9.06 -17.87
N VAL A 68 -11.79 -8.73 -17.61
CA VAL A 68 -11.35 -7.35 -17.34
C VAL A 68 -10.49 -6.86 -18.50
N GLU A 69 -10.93 -5.79 -19.13
CA GLU A 69 -10.18 -5.09 -20.18
C GLU A 69 -9.70 -3.74 -19.61
N VAL A 70 -8.38 -3.55 -19.53
CA VAL A 70 -7.73 -2.37 -18.94
C VAL A 70 -7.26 -1.44 -20.05
N PHE A 71 -7.63 -0.16 -19.97
CA PHE A 71 -7.21 0.89 -20.91
C PHE A 71 -6.18 1.83 -20.32
N ILE A 72 -6.19 2.01 -18.99
CA ILE A 72 -5.28 2.91 -18.28
C ILE A 72 -4.67 2.15 -17.10
N ASN A 73 -3.35 2.11 -17.05
CA ASN A 73 -2.59 1.41 -16.02
C ASN A 73 -2.33 2.30 -14.78
N ASP A 74 -1.96 1.66 -13.68
CA ASP A 74 -1.50 2.34 -12.47
C ASP A 74 -0.35 3.31 -12.77
N GLY A 75 -0.34 4.45 -12.05
CA GLY A 75 0.66 5.50 -12.21
C GLY A 75 0.36 6.50 -13.33
N THR A 76 -0.67 6.28 -14.12
CA THR A 76 -1.08 7.19 -15.19
C THR A 76 -1.88 8.37 -14.62
N ALA A 77 -1.56 9.59 -15.09
CA ALA A 77 -2.39 10.76 -14.82
C ALA A 77 -3.71 10.66 -15.59
N VAL A 78 -4.82 10.85 -14.89
CA VAL A 78 -6.17 10.71 -15.40
C VAL A 78 -6.99 11.98 -15.19
N LYS A 79 -8.05 12.14 -15.99
CA LYS A 79 -8.99 13.26 -15.94
C LYS A 79 -10.44 12.79 -16.00
N PRO A 80 -11.40 13.62 -15.60
CA PRO A 80 -12.82 13.31 -15.70
C PRO A 80 -13.22 12.91 -17.13
N GLY A 81 -14.00 11.81 -17.21
CA GLY A 81 -14.46 11.24 -18.48
C GLY A 81 -13.58 10.11 -19.02
N ASP A 82 -12.36 9.94 -18.53
CA ASP A 82 -11.54 8.79 -18.91
C ASP A 82 -12.19 7.48 -18.45
N VAL A 83 -12.10 6.44 -19.28
CA VAL A 83 -12.51 5.07 -18.95
C VAL A 83 -11.26 4.25 -18.65
N ALA A 84 -11.07 3.83 -17.39
CA ALA A 84 -9.87 3.12 -17.00
C ALA A 84 -9.93 1.61 -17.30
N MET A 85 -11.11 1.01 -17.17
CA MET A 85 -11.34 -0.40 -17.51
C MET A 85 -12.80 -0.68 -17.82
N ILE A 86 -13.04 -1.80 -18.50
CA ILE A 86 -14.35 -2.41 -18.68
C ILE A 86 -14.29 -3.82 -18.06
N VAL A 87 -15.35 -4.16 -17.34
CA VAL A 87 -15.51 -5.49 -16.75
C VAL A 87 -16.79 -6.12 -17.31
N GLU A 88 -16.68 -7.33 -17.84
CA GLU A 88 -17.80 -8.12 -18.38
C GLU A 88 -17.97 -9.41 -17.58
N GLY A 89 -19.19 -9.72 -17.21
CA GLY A 89 -19.50 -10.94 -16.44
C GLY A 89 -20.96 -11.02 -16.05
N LYS A 90 -21.25 -11.90 -15.08
CA LYS A 90 -22.58 -11.94 -14.47
C LYS A 90 -22.89 -10.64 -13.79
N ILE A 91 -24.10 -10.11 -14.01
CA ILE A 91 -24.53 -8.83 -13.39
C ILE A 91 -24.47 -8.96 -11.85
N GLN A 92 -24.85 -10.10 -11.29
CA GLN A 92 -24.76 -10.33 -9.85
C GLN A 92 -23.31 -10.17 -9.35
N SER A 93 -22.32 -10.74 -10.05
CA SER A 93 -20.90 -10.64 -9.67
C SER A 93 -20.38 -9.20 -9.81
N LEU A 94 -20.78 -8.50 -10.88
CA LEU A 94 -20.42 -7.09 -11.09
C LEU A 94 -20.90 -6.20 -9.94
N LEU A 95 -22.15 -6.32 -9.53
CA LEU A 95 -22.76 -5.51 -8.48
C LEU A 95 -22.15 -5.79 -7.10
N GLN A 96 -21.91 -7.05 -6.76
CA GLN A 96 -21.37 -7.45 -5.47
C GLN A 96 -19.89 -7.07 -5.27
N THR A 97 -19.13 -6.91 -6.36
CA THR A 97 -17.70 -6.55 -6.29
C THR A 97 -17.45 -5.05 -6.43
N GLU A 98 -18.43 -4.30 -6.96
CA GLU A 98 -18.27 -2.88 -7.30
C GLU A 98 -17.79 -2.03 -6.11
N ARG A 99 -18.46 -2.13 -4.96
CA ARG A 99 -18.17 -1.26 -3.82
C ARG A 99 -16.77 -1.51 -3.26
N LEU A 100 -16.39 -2.75 -3.06
CA LEU A 100 -15.06 -3.10 -2.57
C LEU A 100 -13.96 -2.60 -3.52
N MET A 101 -14.12 -2.88 -4.82
CA MET A 101 -13.19 -2.43 -5.84
C MET A 101 -13.04 -0.90 -5.84
N LEU A 102 -14.15 -0.16 -5.83
CA LEU A 102 -14.12 1.31 -5.81
C LEU A 102 -13.48 1.86 -4.54
N ASN A 103 -13.78 1.31 -3.36
CA ASN A 103 -13.19 1.75 -2.09
C ASN A 103 -11.66 1.59 -2.11
N ILE A 104 -11.16 0.47 -2.59
CA ILE A 104 -9.72 0.23 -2.72
C ILE A 104 -9.08 1.20 -3.71
N MET A 105 -9.62 1.30 -4.91
CA MET A 105 -9.04 2.14 -5.96
C MET A 105 -9.08 3.64 -5.62
N GLN A 106 -10.17 4.12 -5.03
CA GLN A 106 -10.29 5.51 -4.57
C GLN A 106 -9.26 5.83 -3.49
N ARG A 107 -9.08 4.93 -2.51
CA ARG A 107 -8.07 5.07 -1.47
C ARG A 107 -6.66 5.11 -2.05
N MET A 108 -6.32 4.14 -2.89
CA MET A 108 -5.01 4.04 -3.51
C MET A 108 -4.72 5.22 -4.43
N SER A 109 -5.68 5.61 -5.28
CA SER A 109 -5.52 6.75 -6.20
C SER A 109 -5.38 8.08 -5.45
N GLY A 110 -6.09 8.27 -4.34
CA GLY A 110 -5.95 9.45 -3.49
C GLY A 110 -4.53 9.56 -2.89
N ILE A 111 -3.99 8.46 -2.38
CA ILE A 111 -2.61 8.40 -1.84
C ILE A 111 -1.59 8.61 -2.96
N ALA A 112 -1.73 7.94 -4.10
CA ALA A 112 -0.84 8.09 -5.24
C ALA A 112 -0.82 9.53 -5.77
N THR A 113 -2.00 10.17 -5.88
CA THR A 113 -2.14 11.56 -6.31
C THR A 113 -1.45 12.52 -5.35
N MET A 114 -1.64 12.35 -4.05
CA MET A 114 -0.97 13.20 -3.05
C MET A 114 0.54 12.99 -3.07
N THR A 115 1.00 11.73 -3.12
CA THR A 115 2.42 11.41 -3.22
C THR A 115 3.05 12.04 -4.46
N HIS A 116 2.35 11.96 -5.60
CA HIS A 116 2.81 12.55 -6.85
C HIS A 116 3.00 14.07 -6.74
N LYS A 117 2.07 14.77 -6.09
CA LYS A 117 2.20 16.22 -5.85
C LYS A 117 3.46 16.58 -5.09
N TYR A 118 3.83 15.80 -4.07
CA TYR A 118 5.07 16.01 -3.32
C TYR A 118 6.30 15.62 -4.14
N ALA A 119 6.25 14.50 -4.85
CA ALA A 119 7.36 14.04 -5.68
C ALA A 119 7.71 15.06 -6.79
N GLU A 120 6.70 15.68 -7.39
CA GLU A 120 6.90 16.74 -8.40
C GLU A 120 7.67 17.94 -7.86
N GLN A 121 7.45 18.35 -6.59
CA GLN A 121 8.20 19.46 -5.96
C GLN A 121 9.68 19.13 -5.72
N LEU A 122 10.03 17.85 -5.73
CA LEU A 122 11.39 17.38 -5.48
C LEU A 122 12.16 17.09 -6.78
N LYS A 123 11.55 17.31 -7.96
CA LYS A 123 12.23 17.13 -9.25
C LYS A 123 13.49 18.00 -9.34
N GLY A 124 14.57 17.40 -9.82
CA GLY A 124 15.87 18.04 -9.93
C GLY A 124 16.70 18.01 -8.65
N THR A 125 16.20 17.39 -7.59
CA THR A 125 16.96 17.14 -6.34
C THR A 125 17.23 15.66 -6.16
N ASN A 126 18.11 15.30 -5.20
CA ASN A 126 18.33 13.93 -4.77
C ASN A 126 17.36 13.47 -3.66
N THR A 127 16.43 14.33 -3.26
CA THR A 127 15.47 14.07 -2.19
C THR A 127 14.28 13.24 -2.72
N ARG A 128 13.75 12.34 -1.89
CA ARG A 128 12.61 11.50 -2.22
C ARG A 128 11.56 11.55 -1.11
N VAL A 129 10.29 11.40 -1.49
CA VAL A 129 9.18 11.25 -0.54
C VAL A 129 9.21 9.82 0.01
N LEU A 130 9.26 9.69 1.33
CA LEU A 130 9.17 8.42 2.06
C LEU A 130 7.81 8.30 2.76
N ASP A 131 7.26 7.10 2.75
CA ASP A 131 6.10 6.77 3.58
C ASP A 131 6.48 6.45 5.03
N THR A 132 5.49 6.12 5.85
CA THR A 132 5.67 5.71 7.23
C THR A 132 4.87 4.44 7.55
N ARG A 133 4.91 3.99 8.82
CA ARG A 133 4.03 2.96 9.36
C ARG A 133 2.69 3.49 9.90
N LYS A 134 2.42 4.79 9.76
CA LYS A 134 1.17 5.43 10.19
C LYS A 134 0.07 5.24 9.13
N THR A 135 -0.26 3.98 8.88
CA THR A 135 -1.22 3.55 7.87
C THR A 135 -2.52 3.09 8.52
N THR A 136 -3.59 3.03 7.75
CA THR A 136 -4.84 2.40 8.18
C THR A 136 -4.60 0.93 8.53
N PRO A 137 -5.03 0.43 9.70
CA PRO A 137 -4.90 -0.97 10.04
C PRO A 137 -5.47 -1.88 8.94
N GLY A 138 -4.70 -2.93 8.59
CA GLY A 138 -5.05 -3.85 7.50
C GLY A 138 -4.70 -3.34 6.08
N MET A 139 -4.66 -2.03 5.84
CA MET A 139 -4.48 -1.44 4.50
C MET A 139 -3.02 -1.14 4.13
N ARG A 140 -2.05 -1.42 5.00
CA ARG A 140 -0.66 -0.98 4.84
C ARG A 140 -0.03 -1.36 3.50
N ILE A 141 -0.22 -2.57 3.05
CA ILE A 141 0.37 -3.03 1.78
C ILE A 141 -0.15 -2.19 0.61
N LEU A 142 -1.46 -2.00 0.54
CA LEU A 142 -2.09 -1.21 -0.53
C LEU A 142 -1.71 0.27 -0.47
N GLU A 143 -1.66 0.86 0.74
CA GLU A 143 -1.26 2.26 0.92
C GLU A 143 0.20 2.50 0.53
N LYS A 144 1.10 1.55 0.88
CA LYS A 144 2.51 1.61 0.47
C LYS A 144 2.72 1.35 -1.03
N MET A 145 1.93 0.47 -1.63
CA MET A 145 1.89 0.31 -3.10
C MET A 145 1.50 1.62 -3.77
N ALA A 146 0.46 2.28 -3.26
CA ALA A 146 -0.02 3.57 -3.79
C ALA A 146 1.04 4.68 -3.69
N VAL A 147 1.84 4.71 -2.61
CA VAL A 147 2.99 5.63 -2.49
C VAL A 147 4.01 5.40 -3.61
N LYS A 148 4.37 4.13 -3.89
CA LYS A 148 5.28 3.81 -5.01
C LYS A 148 4.70 4.23 -6.35
N ILE A 149 3.43 3.95 -6.59
CA ILE A 149 2.72 4.31 -7.82
C ILE A 149 2.73 5.84 -8.02
N GLY A 150 2.60 6.61 -6.95
CA GLY A 150 2.69 8.08 -6.98
C GLY A 150 4.09 8.65 -7.12
N GLY A 151 5.15 7.81 -7.21
CA GLY A 151 6.54 8.24 -7.37
C GLY A 151 7.32 8.41 -6.05
N GLY A 152 6.75 7.99 -4.92
CA GLY A 152 7.42 7.93 -3.64
C GLY A 152 8.22 6.64 -3.44
N VAL A 153 8.82 6.50 -2.26
CA VAL A 153 9.61 5.34 -1.85
C VAL A 153 9.07 4.78 -0.54
N ASN A 154 9.05 3.48 -0.40
CA ASN A 154 8.64 2.85 0.85
C ASN A 154 9.80 2.86 1.87
N HIS A 155 9.48 3.30 3.07
CA HIS A 155 10.23 2.98 4.28
C HIS A 155 9.89 1.55 4.73
N ARG A 156 10.44 1.08 5.84
CA ARG A 156 10.14 -0.27 6.36
C ARG A 156 8.65 -0.60 6.37
N ILE A 157 8.33 -1.83 6.00
CA ILE A 157 6.95 -2.33 5.95
C ILE A 157 6.42 -2.57 7.37
N GLY A 158 7.27 -3.11 8.24
CA GLY A 158 6.86 -3.47 9.60
C GLY A 158 7.96 -3.25 10.63
N LEU A 159 7.90 -4.01 11.71
CA LEU A 159 8.95 -4.05 12.73
C LEU A 159 9.98 -5.15 12.45
N PHE A 160 9.78 -5.91 11.37
CA PHE A 160 10.51 -7.12 11.07
C PHE A 160 11.56 -6.97 9.95
N ASP A 161 11.47 -5.91 9.15
CA ASP A 161 12.28 -5.73 7.93
C ASP A 161 13.36 -4.64 8.04
N MET A 162 13.41 -3.89 9.15
CA MET A 162 14.46 -2.93 9.44
C MET A 162 14.43 -2.53 10.92
N ILE A 163 15.59 -2.35 11.52
CA ILE A 163 15.73 -1.77 12.86
C ILE A 163 15.65 -0.24 12.74
N LEU A 164 14.82 0.39 13.59
CA LEU A 164 14.74 1.84 13.74
C LEU A 164 14.87 2.15 15.23
N LEU A 165 16.03 2.66 15.61
CA LEU A 165 16.35 3.11 16.96
C LEU A 165 15.76 4.52 17.14
N LYS A 166 14.90 4.66 18.13
CA LYS A 166 14.25 5.93 18.50
C LYS A 166 14.78 6.40 19.85
N ASP A 167 14.39 7.62 20.24
CA ASP A 167 14.75 8.25 21.50
C ASP A 167 14.64 7.29 22.70
N ASN A 168 13.47 6.68 22.87
CA ASN A 168 13.22 5.73 23.97
C ASN A 168 14.10 4.47 23.88
N HIS A 169 14.41 3.97 22.69
CA HIS A 169 15.32 2.84 22.54
C HIS A 169 16.74 3.21 22.98
N VAL A 170 17.20 4.42 22.62
CA VAL A 170 18.51 4.94 23.03
C VAL A 170 18.57 5.14 24.54
N ASP A 171 17.55 5.76 25.12
CA ASP A 171 17.48 6.05 26.55
C ASP A 171 17.45 4.75 27.38
N PHE A 172 16.61 3.77 27.03
CA PHE A 172 16.54 2.48 27.72
C PHE A 172 17.76 1.57 27.46
N ALA A 173 18.46 1.75 26.35
CA ALA A 173 19.72 1.06 26.13
C ALA A 173 20.86 1.63 26.99
N GLY A 174 20.73 2.88 27.44
CA GLY A 174 21.72 3.62 28.22
C GLY A 174 22.73 4.39 27.37
N GLY A 175 22.33 4.80 26.16
CA GLY A 175 23.09 5.64 25.24
C GLY A 175 23.12 5.13 23.80
N ILE A 176 23.51 6.02 22.88
CA ILE A 176 23.54 5.77 21.43
C ILE A 176 24.49 4.60 21.10
N ASP A 177 25.70 4.61 21.67
CA ASP A 177 26.71 3.58 21.46
C ASP A 177 26.20 2.19 21.86
N LYS A 178 25.54 2.08 22.99
CA LYS A 178 24.97 0.83 23.48
C LYS A 178 23.79 0.37 22.62
N ALA A 179 22.94 1.30 22.20
CA ALA A 179 21.80 0.98 21.34
C ALA A 179 22.25 0.42 19.98
N ILE A 180 23.21 1.06 19.33
CA ILE A 180 23.75 0.63 18.03
C ILE A 180 24.47 -0.72 18.17
N ASN A 181 25.33 -0.89 19.19
CA ASN A 181 26.08 -2.13 19.39
C ASN A 181 25.15 -3.32 19.66
N ARG A 182 24.14 -3.14 20.51
CA ARG A 182 23.13 -4.18 20.78
C ARG A 182 22.32 -4.55 19.54
N ALA A 183 21.97 -3.56 18.69
CA ALA A 183 21.27 -3.83 17.43
C ALA A 183 22.14 -4.69 16.48
N LYS A 184 23.43 -4.40 16.36
CA LYS A 184 24.39 -5.19 15.57
C LYS A 184 24.56 -6.60 16.12
N GLU A 185 24.75 -6.73 17.45
CA GLU A 185 24.86 -8.03 18.13
C GLU A 185 23.59 -8.87 17.90
N TYR A 186 22.40 -8.28 18.06
CA TYR A 186 21.14 -8.94 17.76
C TYR A 186 21.07 -9.46 16.32
N CYS A 187 21.43 -8.64 15.32
CA CYS A 187 21.45 -9.06 13.93
C CYS A 187 22.39 -10.25 13.72
N LYS A 188 23.60 -10.21 14.32
CA LYS A 188 24.59 -11.29 14.25
C LYS A 188 24.07 -12.58 14.91
N GLU A 189 23.54 -12.49 16.11
CA GLU A 189 23.02 -13.65 16.86
C GLU A 189 21.83 -14.31 16.16
N LYS A 190 20.96 -13.51 15.55
CA LYS A 190 19.76 -14.00 14.85
C LYS A 190 20.02 -14.36 13.39
N GLY A 191 21.21 -14.15 12.87
CA GLY A 191 21.53 -14.36 11.46
C GLY A 191 20.66 -13.49 10.54
N LYS A 192 20.37 -12.24 10.94
CA LYS A 192 19.53 -11.29 10.21
C LYS A 192 20.40 -10.23 9.55
N ASP A 193 20.15 -9.98 8.27
CA ASP A 193 20.73 -8.85 7.53
C ASP A 193 19.71 -7.71 7.48
N LEU A 194 19.55 -6.99 8.62
CA LEU A 194 18.60 -5.88 8.75
C LEU A 194 19.37 -4.55 8.70
N LYS A 195 18.87 -3.61 7.91
CA LYS A 195 19.32 -2.22 7.98
C LYS A 195 19.03 -1.62 9.33
N ILE A 196 19.91 -0.75 9.79
CA ILE A 196 19.79 -0.02 11.05
C ILE A 196 19.67 1.46 10.74
N GLU A 197 18.56 2.06 11.17
CA GLU A 197 18.31 3.50 11.15
C GLU A 197 18.22 4.00 12.59
N ILE A 198 18.69 5.24 12.85
CA ILE A 198 18.59 5.87 14.16
C ILE A 198 18.04 7.29 14.03
N GLU A 199 17.06 7.64 14.89
CA GLU A 199 16.60 9.01 15.06
C GLU A 199 17.51 9.72 16.08
N VAL A 200 17.92 10.96 15.78
CA VAL A 200 18.72 11.82 16.65
C VAL A 200 17.96 13.09 17.01
N ARG A 201 18.14 13.60 18.23
CA ARG A 201 17.38 14.73 18.77
C ARG A 201 18.05 16.09 18.54
N ASN A 202 19.37 16.09 18.31
CA ASN A 202 20.18 17.28 18.15
C ASN A 202 21.48 16.98 17.38
N PHE A 203 22.27 18.04 17.13
CA PHE A 203 23.54 17.91 16.40
C PHE A 203 24.63 17.19 17.17
N ASP A 204 24.62 17.22 18.50
CA ASP A 204 25.63 16.50 19.33
C ASP A 204 25.39 14.98 19.17
N GLU A 205 24.14 14.53 19.23
CA GLU A 205 23.77 13.14 18.96
C GLU A 205 24.09 12.74 17.51
N LEU A 206 23.84 13.63 16.54
CA LEU A 206 24.19 13.40 15.15
C LEU A 206 25.72 13.16 15.02
N GLN A 207 26.52 14.04 15.62
CA GLN A 207 27.97 13.89 15.58
C GLN A 207 28.44 12.60 16.24
N GLN A 208 27.86 12.23 17.38
CA GLN A 208 28.15 10.97 18.06
C GLN A 208 27.86 9.77 17.17
N VAL A 209 26.74 9.75 16.45
CA VAL A 209 26.41 8.65 15.51
C VAL A 209 27.38 8.61 14.33
N LEU A 210 27.77 9.78 13.79
CA LEU A 210 28.71 9.86 12.68
C LEU A 210 30.10 9.35 13.09
N ASP A 211 30.57 9.69 14.29
CA ASP A 211 31.86 9.24 14.83
C ASP A 211 31.86 7.72 15.10
N LEU A 212 30.77 7.19 15.61
CA LEU A 212 30.62 5.76 15.92
C LEU A 212 30.42 4.92 14.66
N GLY A 213 29.65 5.44 13.71
CA GLY A 213 29.23 4.71 12.51
C GLY A 213 28.38 3.48 12.77
N GLY A 214 28.22 2.65 11.73
CA GLY A 214 27.57 1.34 11.83
C GLY A 214 26.04 1.38 11.84
N VAL A 215 25.50 2.43 11.29
CA VAL A 215 24.08 2.54 10.91
C VAL A 215 24.01 2.83 9.40
N ASP A 216 22.90 2.46 8.78
CA ASP A 216 22.64 2.67 7.35
C ASP A 216 22.00 4.04 7.08
N ARG A 217 21.34 4.63 8.10
CA ARG A 217 20.62 5.90 8.00
C ARG A 217 20.51 6.60 9.35
N ILE A 218 20.54 7.93 9.32
CA ILE A 218 20.31 8.81 10.44
C ILE A 218 19.12 9.72 10.13
#